data_ccc3385aa4e905461a40de1e8ef099e9
#
_entry.id   ccc3385aa4e905461a40de1e8ef099e9
#
_cell.length_a   1.000
_cell.length_b   1.000
_cell.length_c   1.000
_cell.angle_alpha   90.00
_cell.angle_beta   90.00
_cell.angle_gamma   90.00
#
_symmetry.space_group_name_H-M   'P 1'
#
loop_
_entity.id
_entity.type
_entity.pdbx_description
1 polymer ?
#
loop_
_entity_poly.entity_id
_entity_poly.type
_entity_poly.pdbx_seq_one_letter_code
_entity_poly.pdbx_strand_id
1 'polypeptide(L)'
;MRGAENLLAPFEGGHRVALMRGGDELFPAMVRAIEEARAEVWLATYIFNDDPSGRRIVQALRAAAARGVQVRVVVDGFGSNGRIAALRRQLQGSAVGLEVFRSLERWWAWSHPNQLRRMHHKLCAVDGSQAFVGGINVVDDRFDIQHGWTAEPRLDFAILVSGSVAAEVQRLVHALWTRARMGRGWREEVALLAQSPEPVQRAVQLVRDMRARAPQMSRRAGEHRWRLPLWLGGERSEGALPAAGFGLLAGDPVHVALVVRDNLSHRRAIERAYVEAIGQARERIDIACSYFYPGRAFRRALRRAAARGVRIRLLMQGKIDYRLAGLAARVLYDEMLSRGIRIYEYTPAFLHAKVAVVDGRWATVGSSNIDPLSLLLNLEANAVVLDERFAAEMSAQLDAAFAVSQEITAAPVRPGLRGWLMRGFVAWVANVYLRAAGITGRY
;
A
#
# COMPACT_ATOMS: atom_id res chain seq x y z
N MET A 1 -28.97 -13.29 12.95
CA MET A 1 -27.58 -13.58 12.54
C MET A 1 -27.51 -13.40 11.03
N ARG A 2 -27.19 -12.20 10.54
CA ARG A 2 -27.02 -11.91 9.09
C ARG A 2 -25.54 -12.09 8.78
N GLY A 3 -25.25 -12.90 7.75
CA GLY A 3 -23.92 -13.31 7.35
C GLY A 3 -23.05 -12.14 6.99
N ALA A 4 -21.80 -12.16 7.51
CA ALA A 4 -20.74 -11.25 7.09
C ALA A 4 -20.37 -11.57 5.64
N GLU A 5 -20.72 -10.69 4.73
CA GLU A 5 -20.32 -10.75 3.33
C GLU A 5 -18.78 -10.65 3.24
N ASN A 6 -18.17 -11.67 2.68
CA ASN A 6 -16.74 -11.73 2.39
C ASN A 6 -16.43 -10.83 1.19
N LEU A 7 -15.81 -9.69 1.45
CA LEU A 7 -15.48 -8.63 0.49
C LEU A 7 -13.98 -8.60 0.13
N LEU A 8 -13.33 -9.74 0.10
CA LEU A 8 -11.96 -9.83 -0.41
C LEU A 8 -11.99 -10.18 -1.90
N ALA A 9 -11.11 -9.54 -2.70
CA ALA A 9 -10.98 -9.86 -4.11
C ALA A 9 -10.68 -11.36 -4.29
N PRO A 10 -11.25 -12.05 -5.28
CA PRO A 10 -10.95 -13.46 -5.53
C PRO A 10 -9.46 -13.62 -5.87
N PHE A 11 -8.85 -14.72 -5.41
CA PHE A 11 -7.56 -15.14 -5.94
C PHE A 11 -7.77 -15.67 -7.35
N GLU A 12 -7.27 -14.94 -8.32
CA GLU A 12 -7.26 -15.39 -9.70
C GLU A 12 -5.91 -16.06 -10.02
N GLY A 13 -5.94 -17.13 -10.77
CA GLY A 13 -4.75 -17.78 -11.30
C GLY A 13 -4.30 -17.15 -12.62
N GLY A 14 -3.15 -17.59 -13.12
CA GLY A 14 -2.66 -17.14 -14.43
C GLY A 14 -1.80 -15.89 -14.39
N HIS A 15 -1.41 -15.41 -13.19
CA HIS A 15 -0.53 -14.27 -13.01
C HIS A 15 0.94 -14.69 -13.04
N ARG A 16 1.80 -13.78 -13.54
CA ARG A 16 3.24 -13.89 -13.32
C ARG A 16 3.65 -12.75 -12.39
N VAL A 17 4.54 -13.05 -11.45
CA VAL A 17 5.03 -12.08 -10.47
C VAL A 17 6.55 -12.12 -10.41
N ALA A 18 7.14 -10.94 -10.17
CA ALA A 18 8.55 -10.80 -9.84
C ALA A 18 8.69 -9.89 -8.62
N LEU A 19 9.52 -10.30 -7.66
CA LEU A 19 9.85 -9.50 -6.50
C LEU A 19 10.86 -8.41 -6.91
N MET A 20 10.67 -7.19 -6.41
CA MET A 20 11.58 -6.05 -6.59
C MET A 20 12.04 -5.59 -5.21
N ARG A 21 13.34 -5.64 -4.97
CA ARG A 21 13.97 -5.13 -3.76
C ARG A 21 14.50 -3.73 -4.00
N GLY A 22 13.91 -2.75 -3.32
CA GLY A 22 14.32 -1.36 -3.42
C GLY A 22 14.06 -0.71 -4.77
N GLY A 23 14.39 0.58 -4.85
CA GLY A 23 14.27 1.39 -6.06
C GLY A 23 15.29 1.01 -7.13
N ASP A 24 16.44 0.44 -6.73
CA ASP A 24 17.48 0.00 -7.67
C ASP A 24 17.00 -1.11 -8.62
N GLU A 25 16.04 -1.94 -8.20
CA GLU A 25 15.37 -2.94 -9.06
C GLU A 25 14.06 -2.40 -9.65
N LEU A 26 13.27 -1.69 -8.84
CA LEU A 26 11.95 -1.20 -9.24
C LEU A 26 12.01 -0.16 -10.36
N PHE A 27 12.83 0.90 -10.21
CA PHE A 27 12.79 2.02 -11.15
C PHE A 27 13.28 1.66 -12.55
N PRO A 28 14.37 0.87 -12.73
CA PRO A 28 14.74 0.40 -14.07
C PRO A 28 13.64 -0.47 -14.72
N ALA A 29 12.95 -1.32 -13.94
CA ALA A 29 11.85 -2.13 -14.45
C ALA A 29 10.64 -1.27 -14.85
N MET A 30 10.28 -0.27 -14.02
CA MET A 30 9.22 0.70 -14.34
C MET A 30 9.55 1.52 -15.59
N VAL A 31 10.78 2.03 -15.70
CA VAL A 31 11.22 2.80 -16.88
C VAL A 31 11.06 1.96 -18.14
N ARG A 32 11.56 0.73 -18.16
CA ARG A 32 11.38 -0.19 -19.31
C ARG A 32 9.92 -0.40 -19.67
N ALA A 33 9.07 -0.70 -18.68
CA ALA A 33 7.64 -0.90 -18.92
C ALA A 33 6.98 0.35 -19.51
N ILE A 34 7.35 1.56 -19.04
CA ILE A 34 6.85 2.84 -19.55
C ILE A 34 7.38 3.12 -20.96
N GLU A 35 8.64 2.80 -21.24
CA GLU A 35 9.25 2.94 -22.57
C GLU A 35 8.60 2.02 -23.59
N GLU A 36 8.13 0.85 -23.20
CA GLU A 36 7.47 -0.14 -24.05
C GLU A 36 5.96 0.05 -24.13
N ALA A 37 5.39 0.96 -23.33
CA ALA A 37 3.96 1.27 -23.31
C ALA A 37 3.45 1.72 -24.70
N ARG A 38 2.28 1.19 -25.10
CA ARG A 38 1.64 1.42 -26.39
C ARG A 38 0.35 2.22 -26.29
N ALA A 39 -0.40 2.07 -25.21
CA ALA A 39 -1.71 2.68 -25.03
C ALA A 39 -1.76 3.65 -23.85
N GLU A 40 -1.46 3.18 -22.65
CA GLU A 40 -1.67 4.00 -21.45
C GLU A 40 -0.75 3.63 -20.28
N VAL A 41 -0.35 4.64 -19.53
CA VAL A 41 0.41 4.55 -18.28
C VAL A 41 -0.32 5.27 -17.17
N TRP A 42 -0.56 4.59 -16.06
CA TRP A 42 -1.25 5.10 -14.87
C TRP A 42 -0.36 4.97 -13.64
N LEU A 43 0.06 6.08 -13.06
CA LEU A 43 0.96 6.13 -11.88
C LEU A 43 0.25 6.80 -10.71
N ALA A 44 0.22 6.14 -9.55
CA ALA A 44 -0.21 6.71 -8.28
C ALA A 44 0.88 6.55 -7.24
N THR A 45 1.33 7.63 -6.63
CA THR A 45 2.33 7.59 -5.56
C THR A 45 2.04 8.59 -4.45
N TYR A 46 2.35 8.21 -3.22
CA TYR A 46 2.22 9.11 -2.07
C TYR A 46 3.26 10.23 -2.13
N ILE A 47 4.52 9.87 -2.43
CA ILE A 47 5.62 10.83 -2.56
C ILE A 47 6.21 10.70 -3.97
N PHE A 48 6.34 11.83 -4.65
CA PHE A 48 7.13 11.98 -5.87
C PHE A 48 8.21 13.03 -5.61
N ASN A 49 9.48 12.63 -5.61
CA ASN A 49 10.59 13.51 -5.29
C ASN A 49 11.36 13.95 -6.54
N ASP A 50 12.00 15.12 -6.47
CA ASP A 50 12.91 15.64 -7.49
C ASP A 50 14.36 15.19 -7.16
N ASP A 51 14.62 13.91 -7.33
CA ASP A 51 15.92 13.27 -7.18
C ASP A 51 16.28 12.49 -8.47
N PRO A 52 17.46 11.84 -8.55
CA PRO A 52 17.85 11.10 -9.75
C PRO A 52 16.83 10.03 -10.18
N SER A 53 16.25 9.31 -9.24
CA SER A 53 15.24 8.27 -9.50
C SER A 53 13.93 8.88 -10.02
N GLY A 54 13.44 9.95 -9.36
CA GLY A 54 12.25 10.68 -9.81
C GLY A 54 12.40 11.29 -11.19
N ARG A 55 13.58 11.87 -11.50
CA ARG A 55 13.85 12.46 -12.83
C ARG A 55 13.86 11.42 -13.93
N ARG A 56 14.40 10.21 -13.69
CA ARG A 56 14.35 9.10 -14.66
C ARG A 56 12.91 8.70 -14.98
N ILE A 57 12.06 8.60 -13.97
CA ILE A 57 10.62 8.31 -14.17
C ILE A 57 9.95 9.43 -14.95
N VAL A 58 10.20 10.71 -14.63
CA VAL A 58 9.65 11.85 -15.39
C VAL A 58 10.06 11.78 -16.86
N GLN A 59 11.34 11.49 -17.16
CA GLN A 59 11.84 11.36 -18.53
C GLN A 59 11.10 10.25 -19.30
N ALA A 60 10.93 9.06 -18.70
CA ALA A 60 10.21 7.95 -19.31
C ALA A 60 8.73 8.31 -19.56
N LEU A 61 8.04 8.93 -18.60
CA LEU A 61 6.65 9.39 -18.74
C LEU A 61 6.50 10.41 -19.87
N ARG A 62 7.41 11.38 -19.97
CA ARG A 62 7.40 12.37 -21.07
C ARG A 62 7.65 11.73 -22.43
N ALA A 63 8.61 10.81 -22.52
CA ALA A 63 8.90 10.07 -23.73
C ALA A 63 7.71 9.21 -24.18
N ALA A 64 7.03 8.52 -23.26
CA ALA A 64 5.82 7.79 -23.55
C ALA A 64 4.69 8.70 -24.07
N ALA A 65 4.47 9.84 -23.40
CA ALA A 65 3.47 10.82 -23.82
C ALA A 65 3.79 11.42 -25.22
N ALA A 66 5.07 11.64 -25.55
CA ALA A 66 5.51 12.12 -26.87
C ALA A 66 5.25 11.07 -27.99
N ARG A 67 5.21 9.77 -27.66
CA ARG A 67 4.81 8.69 -28.58
C ARG A 67 3.29 8.57 -28.75
N GLY A 68 2.49 9.39 -28.06
CA GLY A 68 1.03 9.34 -28.11
C GLY A 68 0.40 8.45 -27.03
N VAL A 69 1.20 7.85 -26.10
CA VAL A 69 0.69 7.07 -24.99
C VAL A 69 -0.08 7.98 -24.01
N GLN A 70 -1.24 7.55 -23.54
CA GLN A 70 -2.01 8.27 -22.54
C GLN A 70 -1.36 8.14 -21.16
N VAL A 71 -0.64 9.15 -20.71
CA VAL A 71 0.06 9.13 -19.42
C VAL A 71 -0.71 9.94 -18.37
N ARG A 72 -1.01 9.31 -17.23
CA ARG A 72 -1.72 9.91 -16.10
C ARG A 72 -1.00 9.64 -14.79
N VAL A 73 -0.74 10.70 -14.05
CA VAL A 73 -0.02 10.66 -12.77
C VAL A 73 -0.90 11.28 -11.68
N VAL A 74 -1.06 10.60 -10.57
CA VAL A 74 -1.70 11.16 -9.37
C VAL A 74 -0.74 11.07 -8.19
N VAL A 75 -0.54 12.20 -7.50
CA VAL A 75 0.30 12.30 -6.31
C VAL A 75 -0.52 12.76 -5.11
N ASP A 76 -0.14 12.34 -3.91
CA ASP A 76 -0.80 12.84 -2.70
C ASP A 76 -0.35 14.26 -2.37
N GLY A 77 -1.31 15.14 -2.03
CA GLY A 77 -1.03 16.55 -1.75
C GLY A 77 -0.26 16.80 -0.45
N PHE A 78 -0.26 15.84 0.50
CA PHE A 78 0.52 15.91 1.72
C PHE A 78 1.90 15.26 1.55
N GLY A 79 1.93 14.03 1.05
CA GLY A 79 3.18 13.27 0.88
C GLY A 79 4.14 13.96 -0.09
N SER A 80 3.61 14.54 -1.18
CA SER A 80 4.39 15.28 -2.18
C SER A 80 4.42 16.80 -1.93
N ASN A 81 3.98 17.26 -0.76
CA ASN A 81 3.99 18.70 -0.44
C ASN A 81 5.42 19.29 -0.57
N GLY A 82 5.51 20.51 -1.11
CA GLY A 82 6.80 21.15 -1.41
C GLY A 82 7.50 20.67 -2.68
N ARG A 83 7.06 19.52 -3.28
CA ARG A 83 7.66 18.92 -4.48
C ARG A 83 6.77 19.04 -5.72
N ILE A 84 5.48 19.29 -5.52
CA ILE A 84 4.47 19.39 -6.59
C ILE A 84 4.82 20.45 -7.62
N ALA A 85 5.34 21.60 -7.17
CA ALA A 85 5.72 22.69 -8.08
C ALA A 85 6.90 22.30 -8.99
N ALA A 86 7.90 21.57 -8.46
CA ALA A 86 9.01 21.06 -9.25
C ALA A 86 8.53 20.01 -10.27
N LEU A 87 7.68 19.06 -9.83
CA LEU A 87 7.10 18.05 -10.71
C LEU A 87 6.27 18.69 -11.83
N ARG A 88 5.45 19.71 -11.53
CA ARG A 88 4.70 20.45 -12.55
C ARG A 88 5.62 21.11 -13.59
N ARG A 89 6.72 21.75 -13.15
CA ARG A 89 7.69 22.36 -14.07
C ARG A 89 8.35 21.30 -14.97
N GLN A 90 8.74 20.15 -14.42
CA GLN A 90 9.35 19.07 -15.19
C GLN A 90 8.40 18.46 -16.22
N LEU A 91 7.10 18.44 -15.96
CA LEU A 91 6.07 17.93 -16.87
C LEU A 91 5.52 19.01 -17.84
N GLN A 92 5.90 20.27 -17.64
CA GLN A 92 5.44 21.38 -18.50
C GLN A 92 5.81 21.13 -19.97
N GLY A 93 4.87 21.45 -20.87
CA GLY A 93 5.05 21.23 -22.32
C GLY A 93 4.95 19.76 -22.75
N SER A 94 4.58 18.84 -21.88
CA SER A 94 4.29 17.44 -22.22
C SER A 94 2.78 17.16 -22.14
N ALA A 95 2.33 16.08 -22.80
CA ALA A 95 0.95 15.60 -22.72
C ALA A 95 0.66 14.75 -21.46
N VAL A 96 1.57 14.72 -20.49
CA VAL A 96 1.39 14.00 -19.21
C VAL A 96 0.34 14.71 -18.36
N GLY A 97 -0.74 14.01 -18.02
CA GLY A 97 -1.75 14.50 -17.07
C GLY A 97 -1.26 14.33 -15.63
N LEU A 98 -1.24 15.42 -14.84
CA LEU A 98 -0.90 15.39 -13.41
C LEU A 98 -2.07 15.87 -12.57
N GLU A 99 -2.50 15.04 -11.61
CA GLU A 99 -3.48 15.38 -10.60
C GLU A 99 -2.91 15.27 -9.20
N VAL A 100 -3.40 16.14 -8.30
CA VAL A 100 -3.00 16.15 -6.88
C VAL A 100 -4.19 15.73 -6.04
N PHE A 101 -4.05 14.59 -5.37
CA PHE A 101 -5.07 14.09 -4.46
C PHE A 101 -5.04 14.89 -3.17
N ARG A 102 -6.14 15.62 -2.87
CA ARG A 102 -6.30 16.45 -1.65
C ARG A 102 -5.15 17.42 -1.42
N SER A 103 -5.00 18.36 -2.34
CA SER A 103 -4.02 19.46 -2.23
C SER A 103 -4.17 20.23 -0.91
N LEU A 104 -3.03 20.60 -0.31
CA LEU A 104 -2.94 21.37 0.93
C LEU A 104 -2.70 22.86 0.63
N GLU A 105 -3.51 23.48 -0.20
CA GLU A 105 -3.32 24.89 -0.61
C GLU A 105 -3.55 25.89 0.52
N ARG A 106 -4.19 25.47 1.63
CA ARG A 106 -4.53 26.35 2.76
C ARG A 106 -4.15 25.72 4.10
N TRP A 107 -3.50 26.49 4.98
CA TRP A 107 -3.03 26.02 6.29
C TRP A 107 -4.14 25.45 7.21
N TRP A 108 -5.39 25.94 7.10
CA TRP A 108 -6.53 25.46 7.86
C TRP A 108 -7.17 24.17 7.30
N ALA A 109 -6.70 23.65 6.15
CA ALA A 109 -7.15 22.38 5.61
C ALA A 109 -6.92 21.21 6.59
N TRP A 110 -5.95 21.34 7.51
CA TRP A 110 -5.65 20.35 8.55
C TRP A 110 -6.80 20.12 9.54
N SER A 111 -7.68 21.12 9.76
CA SER A 111 -8.81 21.01 10.69
C SER A 111 -9.97 20.16 10.15
N HIS A 112 -9.96 19.80 8.87
CA HIS A 112 -11.03 19.01 8.30
C HIS A 112 -10.73 17.49 8.37
N PRO A 113 -11.59 16.67 9.01
CA PRO A 113 -11.39 15.22 9.16
C PRO A 113 -11.14 14.48 7.82
N ASN A 114 -11.76 14.97 6.74
CA ASN A 114 -11.55 14.41 5.41
C ASN A 114 -10.14 14.61 4.84
N GLN A 115 -9.40 15.61 5.30
CA GLN A 115 -8.03 15.87 4.89
C GLN A 115 -7.01 14.92 5.54
N LEU A 116 -7.38 14.27 6.63
CA LEU A 116 -6.54 13.27 7.32
C LEU A 116 -6.48 11.93 6.55
N ARG A 117 -7.37 11.71 5.60
CA ARG A 117 -7.42 10.49 4.79
C ARG A 117 -6.55 10.69 3.55
N ARG A 118 -5.38 10.04 3.49
CA ARG A 118 -4.38 10.20 2.43
C ARG A 118 -4.36 9.05 1.44
N MET A 119 -3.95 9.35 0.22
CA MET A 119 -3.65 8.35 -0.79
C MET A 119 -2.23 7.81 -0.56
N HIS A 120 -2.12 6.69 0.13
CA HIS A 120 -0.81 6.12 0.46
C HIS A 120 -0.38 5.00 -0.52
N HIS A 121 -1.06 4.87 -1.64
CA HIS A 121 -0.73 3.92 -2.71
C HIS A 121 0.62 4.21 -3.36
N LYS A 122 1.29 3.17 -3.85
CA LYS A 122 2.44 3.19 -4.73
C LYS A 122 2.18 2.15 -5.81
N LEU A 123 1.58 2.61 -6.90
CA LEU A 123 1.05 1.79 -7.97
C LEU A 123 1.46 2.38 -9.32
N CYS A 124 1.87 1.51 -10.24
CA CYS A 124 2.01 1.89 -11.64
C CYS A 124 1.41 0.78 -12.51
N ALA A 125 0.56 1.12 -13.46
CA ALA A 125 0.00 0.16 -14.40
C ALA A 125 0.30 0.62 -15.83
N VAL A 126 0.65 -0.33 -16.68
CA VAL A 126 1.00 -0.12 -18.08
C VAL A 126 0.14 -1.02 -18.94
N ASP A 127 -0.61 -0.42 -19.86
CA ASP A 127 -1.44 -1.07 -20.87
C ASP A 127 -2.44 -2.11 -20.30
N GLY A 128 -2.78 -2.05 -19.00
CA GLY A 128 -3.61 -3.01 -18.32
C GLY A 128 -3.04 -4.43 -18.23
N SER A 129 -1.82 -4.64 -18.72
CA SER A 129 -1.17 -5.95 -18.82
C SER A 129 -0.09 -6.16 -17.77
N GLN A 130 0.51 -5.10 -17.28
CA GLN A 130 1.55 -5.10 -16.26
C GLN A 130 1.26 -4.06 -15.19
N ALA A 131 1.56 -4.38 -13.93
CA ALA A 131 1.46 -3.41 -12.85
C ALA A 131 2.54 -3.61 -11.79
N PHE A 132 2.95 -2.52 -11.19
CA PHE A 132 3.83 -2.47 -10.04
C PHE A 132 3.01 -2.12 -8.80
N VAL A 133 3.17 -2.91 -7.75
CA VAL A 133 2.47 -2.74 -6.46
C VAL A 133 3.47 -2.89 -5.32
N GLY A 134 3.55 -1.94 -4.41
CA GLY A 134 4.49 -2.08 -3.29
C GLY A 134 4.50 -0.96 -2.26
N GLY A 135 5.57 -0.92 -1.48
CA GLY A 135 5.85 0.10 -0.46
C GLY A 135 6.65 1.29 -0.97
N ILE A 136 7.36 1.15 -2.11
CA ILE A 136 8.37 2.07 -2.60
C ILE A 136 7.73 3.31 -3.23
N ASN A 137 8.00 4.50 -2.68
CA ASN A 137 7.63 5.78 -3.28
C ASN A 137 8.58 6.11 -4.46
N VAL A 138 8.21 7.08 -5.29
CA VAL A 138 9.12 7.62 -6.31
C VAL A 138 10.11 8.59 -5.64
N VAL A 139 11.07 7.99 -4.96
CA VAL A 139 12.13 8.65 -4.17
C VAL A 139 13.33 7.73 -4.19
N ASP A 140 14.52 8.26 -4.35
CA ASP A 140 15.76 7.49 -4.26
C ASP A 140 15.87 6.81 -2.89
N ASP A 141 16.26 5.52 -2.87
CA ASP A 141 16.30 4.75 -1.62
C ASP A 141 17.35 5.26 -0.64
N ARG A 142 18.36 5.98 -1.13
CA ARG A 142 19.40 6.62 -0.32
C ARG A 142 19.04 8.03 0.11
N PHE A 143 17.87 8.53 -0.30
CA PHE A 143 17.39 9.85 0.12
C PHE A 143 16.25 9.75 1.12
N ASP A 144 16.50 10.20 2.34
CA ASP A 144 15.45 10.36 3.35
C ASP A 144 15.00 11.83 3.41
N ILE A 145 13.69 12.04 3.50
CA ILE A 145 13.08 13.38 3.45
C ILE A 145 13.47 14.24 4.64
N GLN A 146 13.75 13.62 5.79
CA GLN A 146 14.08 14.33 7.03
C GLN A 146 15.58 14.38 7.29
N HIS A 147 16.31 13.33 6.87
CA HIS A 147 17.74 13.15 7.18
C HIS A 147 18.67 13.39 5.99
N GLY A 148 18.12 13.60 4.77
CA GLY A 148 18.91 13.77 3.56
C GLY A 148 19.49 12.46 3.02
N TRP A 149 20.67 12.52 2.40
CA TRP A 149 21.33 11.37 1.79
C TRP A 149 21.91 10.43 2.84
N THR A 150 21.68 9.13 2.69
CA THR A 150 22.16 8.06 3.55
C THR A 150 23.13 7.16 2.79
N ALA A 151 24.08 6.53 3.51
CA ALA A 151 25.06 5.62 2.92
C ALA A 151 24.37 4.35 2.37
N GLU A 152 23.47 3.77 3.15
CA GLU A 152 22.77 2.53 2.80
C GLU A 152 21.36 2.81 2.27
N PRO A 153 20.93 2.06 1.25
CA PRO A 153 19.58 2.20 0.71
C PRO A 153 18.53 1.72 1.71
N ARG A 154 17.38 2.35 1.67
CA ARG A 154 16.18 1.94 2.44
C ARG A 154 15.76 0.53 2.05
N LEU A 155 15.44 -0.30 3.04
CA LEU A 155 14.88 -1.62 2.80
C LEU A 155 13.36 -1.51 2.56
N ASP A 156 12.94 -1.73 1.33
CA ASP A 156 11.53 -1.77 0.94
C ASP A 156 11.35 -2.71 -0.25
N PHE A 157 10.10 -3.08 -0.55
CA PHE A 157 9.76 -4.05 -1.58
C PHE A 157 8.58 -3.60 -2.44
N ALA A 158 8.60 -4.05 -3.69
CA ALA A 158 7.47 -4.00 -4.61
C ALA A 158 7.38 -5.31 -5.39
N ILE A 159 6.30 -5.52 -6.11
CA ILE A 159 6.19 -6.58 -7.11
C ILE A 159 5.83 -6.00 -8.46
N LEU A 160 6.34 -6.61 -9.52
CA LEU A 160 5.79 -6.54 -10.85
C LEU A 160 4.81 -7.71 -11.02
N VAL A 161 3.61 -7.44 -11.47
CA VAL A 161 2.58 -8.45 -11.71
C VAL A 161 1.97 -8.28 -13.10
N SER A 162 1.69 -9.39 -13.79
CA SER A 162 0.93 -9.43 -15.04
C SER A 162 -0.40 -10.16 -14.87
N GLY A 163 -1.27 -10.07 -15.87
CA GLY A 163 -2.59 -10.72 -15.88
C GLY A 163 -3.71 -9.79 -15.41
N SER A 164 -4.87 -10.36 -15.04
CA SER A 164 -6.08 -9.60 -14.70
C SER A 164 -5.89 -8.61 -13.54
N VAL A 165 -5.02 -8.90 -12.57
CA VAL A 165 -4.67 -7.99 -11.47
C VAL A 165 -4.03 -6.69 -11.98
N ALA A 166 -3.27 -6.70 -13.08
CA ALA A 166 -2.72 -5.48 -13.66
C ALA A 166 -3.83 -4.53 -14.12
N ALA A 167 -4.87 -5.07 -14.76
CA ALA A 167 -6.05 -4.28 -15.13
C ALA A 167 -6.84 -3.77 -13.91
N GLU A 168 -6.85 -4.51 -12.78
CA GLU A 168 -7.44 -4.03 -11.53
C GLU A 168 -6.66 -2.84 -10.95
N VAL A 169 -5.32 -2.93 -10.93
CA VAL A 169 -4.46 -1.82 -10.52
C VAL A 169 -4.72 -0.60 -11.40
N GLN A 170 -4.81 -0.77 -12.71
CA GLN A 170 -5.12 0.30 -13.64
C GLN A 170 -6.47 0.96 -13.33
N ARG A 171 -7.54 0.16 -13.15
CA ARG A 171 -8.86 0.70 -12.76
C ARG A 171 -8.81 1.47 -11.44
N LEU A 172 -8.03 0.97 -10.48
CA LEU A 172 -7.85 1.65 -9.19
C LEU A 172 -7.17 3.01 -9.37
N VAL A 173 -6.06 3.08 -10.10
CA VAL A 173 -5.34 4.35 -10.34
C VAL A 173 -6.19 5.32 -11.17
N HIS A 174 -6.91 4.83 -12.17
CA HIS A 174 -7.87 5.63 -12.93
C HIS A 174 -8.95 6.25 -12.02
N ALA A 175 -9.52 5.47 -11.10
CA ALA A 175 -10.51 5.96 -10.15
C ALA A 175 -9.92 7.02 -9.20
N LEU A 176 -8.69 6.85 -8.74
CA LEU A 176 -7.97 7.82 -7.89
C LEU A 176 -7.71 9.13 -8.65
N TRP A 177 -7.25 9.03 -9.89
CA TRP A 177 -6.99 10.19 -10.76
C TRP A 177 -8.28 10.98 -11.05
N THR A 178 -9.35 10.27 -11.43
CA THR A 178 -10.67 10.87 -11.66
C THR A 178 -11.18 11.58 -10.39
N ARG A 179 -11.05 10.95 -9.23
CA ARG A 179 -11.44 11.54 -7.95
C ARG A 179 -10.60 12.77 -7.59
N ALA A 180 -9.30 12.76 -7.87
CA ALA A 180 -8.43 13.91 -7.65
C ALA A 180 -8.81 15.08 -8.55
N ARG A 181 -9.11 14.81 -9.83
CA ARG A 181 -9.56 15.78 -10.82
C ARG A 181 -10.92 16.39 -10.44
N MET A 182 -11.90 15.56 -10.08
CA MET A 182 -13.23 16.05 -9.65
C MET A 182 -13.14 16.87 -8.37
N GLY A 183 -12.23 16.56 -7.45
CA GLY A 183 -12.02 17.33 -6.22
C GLY A 183 -11.56 18.77 -6.45
N ARG A 184 -10.93 19.07 -7.59
CA ARG A 184 -10.60 20.43 -8.03
C ARG A 184 -11.81 21.10 -8.70
N GLY A 185 -12.45 20.45 -9.65
CA GLY A 185 -13.59 20.98 -10.38
C GLY A 185 -14.84 21.16 -9.52
N TRP A 186 -15.00 20.37 -8.44
CA TRP A 186 -16.12 20.52 -7.52
C TRP A 186 -16.23 21.90 -6.87
N ARG A 187 -15.10 22.53 -6.53
CA ARG A 187 -15.09 23.88 -5.95
C ARG A 187 -15.49 24.95 -6.94
N GLU A 188 -15.00 24.82 -8.18
CA GLU A 188 -15.39 25.69 -9.29
C GLU A 188 -16.86 25.47 -9.65
N GLU A 189 -17.31 24.21 -9.67
CA GLU A 189 -18.71 23.88 -9.94
C GLU A 189 -19.65 24.26 -8.80
N VAL A 190 -19.25 24.13 -7.53
CA VAL A 190 -20.02 24.63 -6.39
C VAL A 190 -20.10 26.16 -6.42
N ALA A 191 -19.03 26.85 -6.83
CA ALA A 191 -19.06 28.29 -7.01
C ALA A 191 -19.99 28.69 -8.20
N LEU A 192 -19.97 27.93 -9.28
CA LEU A 192 -20.88 28.11 -10.44
C LEU A 192 -22.33 27.73 -10.09
N LEU A 193 -22.53 26.70 -9.25
CA LEU A 193 -23.85 26.33 -8.72
C LEU A 193 -24.43 27.44 -7.82
N ALA A 194 -23.60 28.05 -6.97
CA ALA A 194 -24.02 29.14 -6.11
C ALA A 194 -24.41 30.42 -6.89
N GLN A 195 -23.88 30.57 -8.11
CA GLN A 195 -24.18 31.68 -9.04
C GLN A 195 -25.22 31.32 -10.12
N SER A 196 -25.73 30.06 -10.13
CA SER A 196 -26.69 29.60 -11.13
C SER A 196 -28.11 30.03 -10.78
N PRO A 197 -28.95 30.42 -11.76
CA PRO A 197 -30.36 30.74 -11.53
C PRO A 197 -31.19 29.50 -11.11
N GLU A 198 -30.69 28.27 -11.36
CA GLU A 198 -31.37 27.01 -11.00
C GLU A 198 -30.39 26.03 -10.32
N PRO A 199 -29.95 26.32 -9.08
CA PRO A 199 -28.89 25.55 -8.44
C PRO A 199 -29.26 24.09 -8.15
N VAL A 200 -30.54 23.82 -7.91
CA VAL A 200 -31.03 22.45 -7.55
C VAL A 200 -31.02 21.53 -8.78
N GLN A 201 -31.47 22.01 -9.95
CA GLN A 201 -31.50 21.19 -11.17
C GLN A 201 -30.08 20.88 -11.65
N ARG A 202 -29.19 21.85 -11.56
CA ARG A 202 -27.76 21.69 -11.94
C ARG A 202 -27.04 20.76 -10.97
N ALA A 203 -27.35 20.79 -9.68
CA ALA A 203 -26.83 19.85 -8.69
C ALA A 203 -27.29 18.41 -8.95
N VAL A 204 -28.58 18.21 -9.31
CA VAL A 204 -29.12 16.90 -9.68
C VAL A 204 -28.47 16.36 -10.95
N GLN A 205 -28.23 17.21 -11.93
CA GLN A 205 -27.57 16.83 -13.18
C GLN A 205 -26.11 16.45 -12.95
N LEU A 206 -25.40 17.20 -12.10
CA LEU A 206 -24.03 16.91 -11.69
C LEU A 206 -23.91 15.56 -10.96
N VAL A 207 -24.85 15.26 -10.06
CA VAL A 207 -24.91 13.96 -9.35
C VAL A 207 -25.21 12.80 -10.31
N ARG A 208 -26.07 13.03 -11.32
CA ARG A 208 -26.32 12.05 -12.40
C ARG A 208 -25.08 11.78 -13.23
N ASP A 209 -24.38 12.83 -13.65
CA ASP A 209 -23.15 12.73 -14.45
C ASP A 209 -22.01 12.05 -13.65
N MET A 210 -21.92 12.33 -12.36
CA MET A 210 -20.98 11.65 -11.47
C MET A 210 -21.31 10.14 -11.31
N ARG A 211 -22.58 9.77 -11.23
CA ARG A 211 -23.02 8.36 -11.19
C ARG A 211 -22.83 7.65 -12.53
N ALA A 212 -23.03 8.34 -13.65
CA ALA A 212 -22.80 7.78 -14.99
C ALA A 212 -21.33 7.60 -15.32
N ARG A 213 -20.46 8.45 -14.76
CA ARG A 213 -18.99 8.44 -14.97
C ARG A 213 -18.23 7.65 -13.89
N ALA A 214 -18.88 7.26 -12.80
CA ALA A 214 -18.30 6.32 -11.84
C ALA A 214 -18.11 4.97 -12.55
N PRO A 215 -16.88 4.41 -12.60
CA PRO A 215 -16.72 3.06 -13.11
C PRO A 215 -17.67 2.17 -12.32
N GLN A 216 -18.50 1.42 -13.00
CA GLN A 216 -19.30 0.37 -12.37
C GLN A 216 -18.31 -0.66 -11.86
N MET A 217 -17.83 -0.50 -10.64
CA MET A 217 -17.21 -1.58 -9.90
C MET A 217 -18.27 -2.69 -9.85
N SER A 218 -18.00 -3.75 -10.61
CA SER A 218 -18.95 -4.80 -10.91
C SER A 218 -19.60 -5.29 -9.62
N ARG A 219 -20.94 -5.23 -9.55
CA ARG A 219 -21.75 -5.87 -8.53
C ARG A 219 -21.74 -7.40 -8.60
N ARG A 220 -20.76 -7.98 -9.30
CA ARG A 220 -20.57 -9.44 -9.44
C ARG A 220 -19.54 -10.04 -8.49
N ALA A 221 -19.29 -9.42 -7.35
CA ALA A 221 -18.57 -10.08 -6.24
C ALA A 221 -19.61 -10.63 -5.24
N GLY A 222 -20.53 -11.46 -5.71
CA GLY A 222 -21.37 -12.30 -4.88
C GLY A 222 -20.66 -13.64 -4.65
N GLU A 223 -20.48 -14.00 -3.38
CA GLU A 223 -20.34 -15.37 -2.90
C GLU A 223 -19.08 -16.15 -3.26
N HIS A 224 -17.90 -15.71 -2.81
CA HIS A 224 -16.83 -16.65 -2.55
C HIS A 224 -16.27 -16.48 -1.13
N ARG A 225 -16.55 -17.48 -0.31
CA ARG A 225 -15.95 -17.67 1.01
C ARG A 225 -14.47 -17.89 0.81
N TRP A 226 -13.60 -17.09 1.45
CA TRP A 226 -12.20 -17.39 1.64
C TRP A 226 -12.07 -18.69 2.44
N ARG A 227 -12.00 -19.80 1.74
CA ARG A 227 -11.34 -21.01 2.23
C ARG A 227 -10.06 -21.09 1.41
N LEU A 228 -8.90 -21.01 2.04
CA LEU A 228 -7.70 -21.52 1.42
C LEU A 228 -8.04 -22.94 0.97
N PRO A 229 -7.83 -23.28 -0.31
CA PRO A 229 -8.14 -24.62 -0.78
C PRO A 229 -7.32 -25.60 0.02
N LEU A 230 -7.98 -26.51 0.72
CA LEU A 230 -7.35 -27.55 1.52
C LEU A 230 -6.66 -28.59 0.65
N TRP A 231 -6.67 -28.44 -0.66
CA TRP A 231 -5.91 -29.32 -1.58
C TRP A 231 -6.00 -28.85 -3.02
N LEU A 232 -4.88 -28.72 -3.70
CA LEU A 232 -4.82 -28.53 -5.13
C LEU A 232 -4.05 -29.70 -5.73
N GLY A 233 -4.78 -30.76 -6.09
CA GLY A 233 -4.45 -31.67 -7.16
C GLY A 233 -4.87 -31.02 -8.48
N GLY A 234 -3.96 -30.99 -9.45
CA GLY A 234 -4.00 -30.15 -10.62
C GLY A 234 -5.16 -30.32 -11.57
N GLU A 235 -5.43 -29.24 -12.29
CA GLU A 235 -5.80 -29.27 -13.71
C GLU A 235 -5.24 -28.01 -14.37
N ARG A 236 -4.45 -28.20 -15.42
CA ARG A 236 -3.87 -27.15 -16.24
C ARG A 236 -4.95 -26.63 -17.18
N SER A 237 -5.34 -25.37 -17.08
CA SER A 237 -6.04 -24.70 -18.15
C SER A 237 -5.03 -23.91 -18.99
N GLU A 238 -4.73 -24.40 -20.16
CA GLU A 238 -3.96 -23.73 -21.20
C GLU A 238 -4.82 -22.59 -21.80
N GLY A 239 -4.54 -21.37 -21.37
CA GLY A 239 -4.95 -20.15 -22.03
C GLY A 239 -3.70 -19.37 -22.42
N ALA A 240 -3.23 -19.54 -23.65
CA ALA A 240 -2.06 -18.84 -24.17
C ALA A 240 -2.34 -17.34 -24.27
N LEU A 241 -1.69 -16.53 -23.43
CA LEU A 241 -1.56 -15.08 -23.60
C LEU A 241 -0.37 -14.80 -24.53
N PRO A 242 -0.45 -13.77 -25.40
CA PRO A 242 0.61 -13.48 -26.35
C PRO A 242 1.89 -13.10 -25.61
N ALA A 243 2.97 -13.77 -25.95
CA ALA A 243 4.31 -13.51 -25.47
C ALA A 243 4.82 -12.17 -26.03
N ALA A 244 4.73 -11.13 -25.23
CA ALA A 244 5.48 -9.90 -25.44
C ALA A 244 6.43 -9.73 -24.25
N GLY A 245 7.67 -9.98 -24.52
CA GLY A 245 8.92 -9.72 -23.90
C GLY A 245 8.99 -9.16 -22.50
N PHE A 246 9.28 -10.03 -21.48
CA PHE A 246 10.04 -9.58 -20.30
C PHE A 246 10.61 -10.78 -19.55
N GLY A 247 11.94 -10.90 -19.56
CA GLY A 247 12.66 -11.88 -18.77
C GLY A 247 12.46 -11.77 -17.24
N LEU A 248 11.84 -10.68 -16.77
CA LEU A 248 11.51 -10.47 -15.36
C LEU A 248 10.27 -11.23 -14.88
N LEU A 249 9.35 -11.60 -15.76
CA LEU A 249 8.15 -12.37 -15.45
C LEU A 249 8.31 -13.85 -15.85
N ALA A 250 9.50 -14.41 -15.65
CA ALA A 250 9.76 -15.84 -15.89
C ALA A 250 9.14 -16.67 -14.75
N GLY A 251 8.56 -17.80 -15.09
CA GLY A 251 8.02 -18.76 -14.13
C GLY A 251 6.58 -19.18 -14.44
N ASP A 252 6.11 -20.19 -13.70
CA ASP A 252 4.73 -20.67 -13.83
C ASP A 252 3.74 -19.65 -13.29
N PRO A 253 2.51 -19.66 -13.82
CA PRO A 253 1.46 -18.79 -13.33
C PRO A 253 1.11 -19.05 -11.87
N VAL A 254 0.91 -17.97 -11.10
CA VAL A 254 0.60 -18.00 -9.68
C VAL A 254 -0.75 -17.37 -9.38
N HIS A 255 -1.25 -17.57 -8.17
CA HIS A 255 -2.47 -16.94 -7.71
C HIS A 255 -2.16 -15.61 -7.01
N VAL A 256 -2.76 -14.53 -7.49
CA VAL A 256 -2.59 -13.19 -6.91
C VAL A 256 -3.94 -12.56 -6.63
N ALA A 257 -4.03 -11.80 -5.54
CA ALA A 257 -5.15 -10.95 -5.24
C ALA A 257 -4.68 -9.53 -4.91
N LEU A 258 -5.34 -8.52 -5.47
CA LEU A 258 -5.17 -7.13 -5.07
C LEU A 258 -6.11 -6.83 -3.92
N VAL A 259 -5.57 -6.58 -2.74
CA VAL A 259 -6.34 -6.23 -1.54
C VAL A 259 -6.30 -4.73 -1.33
N VAL A 260 -7.40 -4.07 -1.67
CA VAL A 260 -7.52 -2.61 -1.56
C VAL A 260 -8.23 -2.24 -0.27
N ARG A 261 -7.66 -1.30 0.45
CA ARG A 261 -8.33 -0.64 1.55
C ARG A 261 -8.84 0.72 1.12
N ASP A 262 -10.15 0.90 1.19
CA ASP A 262 -10.82 2.18 0.99
C ASP A 262 -11.48 2.67 2.30
N ASN A 263 -12.10 3.87 2.22
CA ASN A 263 -12.77 4.47 3.38
C ASN A 263 -14.29 4.18 3.42
N LEU A 264 -14.80 3.31 2.56
CA LEU A 264 -16.22 3.01 2.42
C LEU A 264 -16.52 1.53 2.65
N SER A 265 -16.26 0.70 1.66
CA SER A 265 -16.70 -0.70 1.61
C SER A 265 -15.64 -1.67 2.14
N HIS A 266 -14.34 -1.34 1.97
CA HIS A 266 -13.21 -2.24 2.21
C HIS A 266 -12.30 -1.77 3.35
N ARG A 267 -12.86 -1.14 4.40
CA ARG A 267 -12.11 -0.49 5.49
C ARG A 267 -11.10 -1.38 6.21
N ARG A 268 -11.36 -2.69 6.28
CA ARG A 268 -10.52 -3.66 7.00
C ARG A 268 -10.04 -4.79 6.10
N ALA A 269 -10.04 -4.62 4.78
CA ALA A 269 -9.67 -5.69 3.87
C ALA A 269 -8.26 -6.21 4.13
N ILE A 270 -7.27 -5.32 4.21
CA ILE A 270 -5.88 -5.69 4.48
C ILE A 270 -5.72 -6.31 5.86
N GLU A 271 -6.30 -5.73 6.92
CA GLU A 271 -6.27 -6.31 8.28
C GLU A 271 -6.87 -7.72 8.30
N ARG A 272 -7.99 -7.95 7.60
CA ARG A 272 -8.63 -9.26 7.52
C ARG A 272 -7.76 -10.29 6.81
N ALA A 273 -7.11 -9.92 5.70
CA ALA A 273 -6.20 -10.80 4.97
C ALA A 273 -5.06 -11.29 5.87
N TYR A 274 -4.44 -10.40 6.64
CA TYR A 274 -3.43 -10.76 7.63
C TYR A 274 -4.00 -11.65 8.74
N VAL A 275 -5.12 -11.26 9.36
CA VAL A 275 -5.72 -12.00 10.48
C VAL A 275 -6.13 -13.41 10.06
N GLU A 276 -6.59 -13.58 8.83
CA GLU A 276 -6.94 -14.88 8.28
C GLU A 276 -5.71 -15.74 8.03
N ALA A 277 -4.67 -15.22 7.36
CA ALA A 277 -3.42 -15.93 7.14
C ALA A 277 -2.76 -16.35 8.47
N ILE A 278 -2.63 -15.42 9.42
CA ILE A 278 -2.11 -15.68 10.77
C ILE A 278 -2.96 -16.72 11.51
N GLY A 279 -4.29 -16.67 11.35
CA GLY A 279 -5.23 -17.62 11.96
C GLY A 279 -5.04 -19.05 11.48
N GLN A 280 -4.61 -19.23 10.24
CA GLN A 280 -4.38 -20.53 9.61
C GLN A 280 -2.93 -21.03 9.70
N ALA A 281 -2.01 -20.16 10.11
CA ALA A 281 -0.60 -20.46 10.23
C ALA A 281 -0.33 -21.66 11.15
N ARG A 282 0.61 -22.54 10.73
CA ARG A 282 1.00 -23.77 11.42
C ARG A 282 2.47 -23.81 11.81
N GLU A 283 3.35 -23.14 11.02
CA GLU A 283 4.80 -23.29 11.15
C GLU A 283 5.49 -21.96 11.44
N ARG A 284 5.33 -20.98 10.56
CA ARG A 284 6.13 -19.75 10.59
C ARG A 284 5.36 -18.53 10.12
N ILE A 285 5.55 -17.42 10.78
CA ILE A 285 5.08 -16.10 10.39
C ILE A 285 6.25 -15.15 10.48
N ASP A 286 6.59 -14.49 9.36
CA ASP A 286 7.56 -13.40 9.29
C ASP A 286 6.86 -12.14 8.79
N ILE A 287 7.01 -11.05 9.53
CA ILE A 287 6.43 -9.75 9.18
C ILE A 287 7.52 -8.69 9.25
N ALA A 288 7.76 -7.98 8.15
CA ALA A 288 8.56 -6.76 8.15
C ALA A 288 7.65 -5.54 7.96
N CYS A 289 7.65 -4.65 8.93
CA CYS A 289 6.78 -3.48 8.92
C CYS A 289 7.44 -2.31 9.66
N SER A 290 7.55 -1.16 8.97
CA SER A 290 8.19 0.05 9.52
C SER A 290 7.50 0.53 10.80
N TYR A 291 6.17 0.61 10.74
CA TYR A 291 5.34 1.07 11.86
C TYR A 291 4.35 -0.02 12.23
N PHE A 292 4.61 -0.65 13.39
CA PHE A 292 3.86 -1.81 13.86
C PHE A 292 3.13 -1.47 15.18
N TYR A 293 1.87 -1.11 15.06
CA TYR A 293 0.96 -0.89 16.19
C TYR A 293 -0.40 -1.52 15.90
N PRO A 294 -0.47 -2.87 15.90
CA PRO A 294 -1.66 -3.61 15.48
C PRO A 294 -2.84 -3.44 16.42
N GLY A 295 -4.03 -3.44 15.83
CA GLY A 295 -5.30 -3.45 16.56
C GLY A 295 -5.53 -4.76 17.34
N ARG A 296 -6.59 -4.76 18.17
CA ARG A 296 -6.92 -5.90 19.05
C ARG A 296 -7.13 -7.23 18.30
N ALA A 297 -7.76 -7.20 17.13
CA ALA A 297 -8.02 -8.40 16.34
C ALA A 297 -6.71 -9.04 15.84
N PHE A 298 -5.82 -8.22 15.32
CA PHE A 298 -4.51 -8.64 14.83
C PHE A 298 -3.64 -9.21 15.97
N ARG A 299 -3.53 -8.49 17.10
CA ARG A 299 -2.80 -8.96 18.28
C ARG A 299 -3.36 -10.29 18.82
N ARG A 300 -4.69 -10.45 18.82
CA ARG A 300 -5.33 -11.70 19.21
C ARG A 300 -4.97 -12.85 18.26
N ALA A 301 -4.89 -12.59 16.95
CA ALA A 301 -4.48 -13.59 15.96
C ALA A 301 -3.04 -14.04 16.21
N LEU A 302 -2.09 -13.10 16.38
CA LEU A 302 -0.69 -13.41 16.70
C LEU A 302 -0.56 -14.23 17.99
N ARG A 303 -1.24 -13.82 19.06
CA ARG A 303 -1.22 -14.57 20.33
C ARG A 303 -1.74 -16.00 20.19
N ARG A 304 -2.80 -16.20 19.42
CA ARG A 304 -3.35 -17.54 19.15
C ARG A 304 -2.40 -18.38 18.30
N ALA A 305 -1.73 -17.78 17.33
CA ALA A 305 -0.72 -18.46 16.53
C ALA A 305 0.48 -18.87 17.39
N ALA A 306 1.01 -17.96 18.22
CA ALA A 306 2.08 -18.28 19.17
C ALA A 306 1.68 -19.40 20.15
N ALA A 307 0.44 -19.38 20.68
CA ALA A 307 -0.07 -20.44 21.55
C ALA A 307 -0.22 -21.81 20.86
N ARG A 308 -0.31 -21.84 19.52
CA ARG A 308 -0.25 -23.07 18.72
C ARG A 308 1.17 -23.56 18.43
N GLY A 309 2.19 -22.85 18.87
CA GLY A 309 3.60 -23.18 18.64
C GLY A 309 4.16 -22.61 17.31
N VAL A 310 3.41 -21.74 16.63
CA VAL A 310 3.89 -21.08 15.39
C VAL A 310 5.05 -20.15 15.71
N ARG A 311 6.16 -20.27 14.98
CA ARG A 311 7.32 -19.37 15.09
C ARG A 311 6.99 -18.02 14.49
N ILE A 312 7.06 -16.95 15.26
CA ILE A 312 6.71 -15.60 14.80
C ILE A 312 7.92 -14.70 14.97
N ARG A 313 8.33 -14.04 13.86
CA ARG A 313 9.38 -13.03 13.85
C ARG A 313 8.83 -11.71 13.30
N LEU A 314 9.14 -10.62 13.96
CA LEU A 314 8.76 -9.27 13.58
C LEU A 314 10.02 -8.45 13.32
N LEU A 315 10.17 -7.91 12.11
CA LEU A 315 11.22 -6.97 11.73
C LEU A 315 10.66 -5.56 11.74
N MET A 316 11.21 -4.72 12.58
CA MET A 316 10.74 -3.35 12.79
C MET A 316 11.85 -2.34 12.52
N GLN A 317 11.46 -1.08 12.35
CA GLN A 317 12.39 0.03 12.19
C GLN A 317 13.22 0.24 13.46
N GLY A 318 14.55 0.12 13.35
CA GLY A 318 15.49 0.39 14.44
C GLY A 318 15.94 1.85 14.48
N LYS A 319 16.14 2.48 13.32
CA LYS A 319 16.44 3.91 13.21
C LYS A 319 15.15 4.71 13.40
N ILE A 320 15.12 5.57 14.40
CA ILE A 320 13.89 6.35 14.74
C ILE A 320 13.83 7.57 13.84
N ASP A 321 12.95 7.55 12.82
CA ASP A 321 12.59 8.71 12.01
C ASP A 321 11.40 9.50 12.63
N TYR A 322 10.42 8.80 13.20
CA TYR A 322 9.28 9.38 13.93
C TYR A 322 9.27 8.93 15.39
N ARG A 323 9.78 9.76 16.31
CA ARG A 323 9.93 9.42 17.75
C ARG A 323 8.67 8.85 18.40
N LEU A 324 7.50 9.46 18.13
CA LEU A 324 6.23 9.02 18.72
C LEU A 324 5.78 7.65 18.18
N ALA A 325 5.96 7.38 16.88
CA ALA A 325 5.60 6.11 16.28
C ALA A 325 6.52 4.96 16.77
N GLY A 326 7.82 5.23 16.88
CA GLY A 326 8.79 4.29 17.44
C GLY A 326 8.51 3.96 18.92
N LEU A 327 8.18 4.97 19.74
CA LEU A 327 7.78 4.76 21.13
C LEU A 327 6.48 3.96 21.24
N ALA A 328 5.50 4.24 20.39
CA ALA A 328 4.23 3.52 20.37
C ALA A 328 4.43 2.02 20.06
N ALA A 329 5.25 1.70 19.05
CA ALA A 329 5.58 0.31 18.72
C ALA A 329 6.24 -0.42 19.90
N ARG A 330 7.23 0.22 20.55
CA ARG A 330 7.98 -0.36 21.67
C ARG A 330 7.13 -0.64 22.92
N VAL A 331 6.02 0.07 23.08
CA VAL A 331 5.05 -0.20 24.17
C VAL A 331 4.45 -1.61 24.07
N LEU A 332 4.37 -2.16 22.85
CA LEU A 332 3.81 -3.51 22.63
C LEU A 332 4.84 -4.63 22.70
N TYR A 333 6.14 -4.32 22.81
CA TYR A 333 7.21 -5.33 22.84
C TYR A 333 7.03 -6.32 23.98
N ASP A 334 6.73 -5.84 25.18
CA ASP A 334 6.52 -6.68 26.37
C ASP A 334 5.38 -7.71 26.14
N GLU A 335 4.26 -7.26 25.58
CA GLU A 335 3.14 -8.15 25.24
C GLU A 335 3.54 -9.23 24.22
N MET A 336 4.38 -8.89 23.25
CA MET A 336 4.79 -9.81 22.19
C MET A 336 5.87 -10.77 22.69
N LEU A 337 6.92 -10.26 23.34
CA LEU A 337 8.03 -11.05 23.87
C LEU A 337 7.55 -12.07 24.92
N SER A 338 6.62 -11.68 25.82
CA SER A 338 6.04 -12.59 26.83
C SER A 338 5.26 -13.76 26.22
N ARG A 339 4.96 -13.71 24.92
CA ARG A 339 4.29 -14.78 24.16
C ARG A 339 5.23 -15.58 23.26
N GLY A 340 6.54 -15.37 23.37
CA GLY A 340 7.55 -16.05 22.56
C GLY A 340 7.66 -15.51 21.13
N ILE A 341 7.06 -14.35 20.83
CA ILE A 341 7.21 -13.67 19.53
C ILE A 341 8.58 -12.98 19.56
N ARG A 342 9.41 -13.26 18.54
CA ARG A 342 10.73 -12.65 18.41
C ARG A 342 10.65 -11.34 17.68
N ILE A 343 11.31 -10.33 18.21
CA ILE A 343 11.33 -8.96 17.67
C ILE A 343 12.75 -8.60 17.28
N TYR A 344 12.91 -8.03 16.09
CA TYR A 344 14.17 -7.57 15.54
C TYR A 344 14.05 -6.11 15.13
N GLU A 345 15.03 -5.29 15.49
CA GLU A 345 15.15 -3.92 15.02
C GLU A 345 16.21 -3.84 13.89
N TYR A 346 15.76 -3.45 12.69
CA TYR A 346 16.64 -3.27 11.53
C TYR A 346 17.42 -1.95 11.67
N THR A 347 18.73 -2.04 11.80
CA THR A 347 19.61 -0.90 12.10
C THR A 347 20.54 -0.48 10.96
N PRO A 348 20.82 -1.33 9.92
CA PRO A 348 21.76 -0.94 8.87
C PRO A 348 21.29 0.31 8.08
N ALA A 349 20.01 0.36 7.73
CA ALA A 349 19.38 1.46 7.00
C ALA A 349 17.98 1.76 7.54
N PHE A 350 17.24 2.66 6.88
CA PHE A 350 15.81 2.81 7.16
C PHE A 350 15.04 1.59 6.64
N LEU A 351 14.17 1.04 7.47
CA LEU A 351 13.19 0.04 7.06
C LEU A 351 11.91 0.76 6.64
N HIS A 352 11.47 0.54 5.39
CA HIS A 352 10.17 1.04 4.95
C HIS A 352 9.26 -0.08 4.41
N ALA A 353 9.68 -1.34 4.51
CA ALA A 353 8.94 -2.52 4.07
C ALA A 353 7.59 -2.69 4.77
N LYS A 354 6.62 -3.21 4.03
CA LYS A 354 5.31 -3.66 4.50
C LYS A 354 5.00 -4.99 3.84
N VAL A 355 5.67 -6.03 4.33
CA VAL A 355 5.62 -7.38 3.76
C VAL A 355 5.46 -8.42 4.84
N ALA A 356 4.89 -9.55 4.48
CA ALA A 356 4.83 -10.71 5.35
C ALA A 356 4.86 -12.00 4.54
N VAL A 357 5.35 -13.07 5.19
CA VAL A 357 5.28 -14.45 4.72
C VAL A 357 4.69 -15.33 5.81
N VAL A 358 3.78 -16.21 5.43
CA VAL A 358 3.16 -17.20 6.32
C VAL A 358 3.32 -18.58 5.72
N ASP A 359 3.89 -19.50 6.49
CA ASP A 359 4.11 -20.92 6.17
C ASP A 359 4.77 -21.18 4.80
N GLY A 360 5.61 -20.25 4.32
CA GLY A 360 6.30 -20.37 3.04
C GLY A 360 5.40 -20.47 1.79
N ARG A 361 4.12 -20.07 1.88
CA ARG A 361 3.13 -20.19 0.79
C ARG A 361 2.35 -18.91 0.55
N TRP A 362 2.00 -18.18 1.58
CA TRP A 362 1.29 -16.93 1.52
C TRP A 362 2.28 -15.78 1.73
N ALA A 363 2.30 -14.86 0.81
CA ALA A 363 3.12 -13.65 0.94
C ALA A 363 2.29 -12.41 0.61
N THR A 364 2.62 -11.28 1.23
CA THR A 364 2.03 -9.99 0.88
C THR A 364 3.08 -8.91 0.77
N VAL A 365 2.91 -8.05 -0.24
CA VAL A 365 3.72 -6.86 -0.49
C VAL A 365 2.79 -5.69 -0.76
N GLY A 366 3.00 -4.55 -0.10
CA GLY A 366 2.12 -3.42 -0.33
C GLY A 366 2.50 -2.13 0.37
N SER A 367 1.55 -1.23 0.42
CA SER A 367 1.73 0.11 0.98
C SER A 367 1.34 0.24 2.45
N SER A 368 0.57 -0.74 2.99
CA SER A 368 -0.07 -0.61 4.29
C SER A 368 0.83 -0.99 5.45
N ASN A 369 1.18 -0.03 6.29
CA ASN A 369 1.70 -0.35 7.63
C ASN A 369 0.63 -1.04 8.49
N ILE A 370 1.08 -1.71 9.54
CA ILE A 370 0.21 -2.33 10.55
C ILE A 370 0.04 -1.35 11.70
N ASP A 371 -0.60 -0.23 11.43
CA ASP A 371 -0.88 0.85 12.37
C ASP A 371 -2.27 1.46 12.12
N PRO A 372 -2.83 2.24 13.08
CA PRO A 372 -4.17 2.81 12.95
C PRO A 372 -4.35 3.74 11.76
N LEU A 373 -3.32 4.48 11.35
CA LEU A 373 -3.41 5.42 10.23
C LEU A 373 -3.57 4.67 8.93
N SER A 374 -2.72 3.67 8.71
CA SER A 374 -2.75 2.84 7.50
C SER A 374 -3.98 1.94 7.48
N LEU A 375 -4.32 1.29 8.60
CA LEU A 375 -5.42 0.33 8.65
C LEU A 375 -6.81 0.96 8.78
N LEU A 376 -6.94 2.25 9.11
CA LEU A 376 -8.24 2.89 9.35
C LEU A 376 -8.49 4.18 8.54
N LEU A 377 -7.45 4.88 8.09
CA LEU A 377 -7.58 6.19 7.46
C LEU A 377 -7.11 6.25 6.02
N ASN A 378 -5.89 5.77 5.75
CA ASN A 378 -5.29 5.92 4.43
C ASN A 378 -5.95 5.03 3.39
N LEU A 379 -5.83 5.42 2.12
CA LEU A 379 -6.10 4.55 1.00
C LEU A 379 -4.84 3.73 0.75
N GLU A 380 -4.95 2.41 0.86
CA GLU A 380 -3.83 1.47 0.79
C GLU A 380 -4.12 0.33 -0.18
N ALA A 381 -3.08 -0.28 -0.73
CA ALA A 381 -3.19 -1.49 -1.52
C ALA A 381 -2.03 -2.43 -1.23
N ASN A 382 -2.37 -3.70 -1.07
CA ASN A 382 -1.42 -4.80 -0.96
C ASN A 382 -1.72 -5.84 -2.03
N ALA A 383 -0.69 -6.39 -2.64
CA ALA A 383 -0.81 -7.63 -3.36
C ALA A 383 -0.59 -8.80 -2.39
N VAL A 384 -1.39 -9.82 -2.52
CA VAL A 384 -1.25 -11.09 -1.83
C VAL A 384 -0.96 -12.16 -2.87
N VAL A 385 0.13 -12.90 -2.68
CA VAL A 385 0.59 -13.95 -3.58
C VAL A 385 0.51 -15.29 -2.86
N LEU A 386 -0.11 -16.28 -3.49
CA LEU A 386 -0.14 -17.67 -3.05
C LEU A 386 0.75 -18.50 -3.97
N ASP A 387 2.02 -18.58 -3.62
CA ASP A 387 3.02 -19.38 -4.36
C ASP A 387 4.22 -19.65 -3.46
N GLU A 388 4.69 -20.90 -3.46
CA GLU A 388 5.80 -21.34 -2.61
C GLU A 388 7.15 -20.76 -3.05
N ARG A 389 7.38 -20.60 -4.36
CA ARG A 389 8.64 -20.05 -4.88
C ARG A 389 8.76 -18.57 -4.55
N PHE A 390 7.69 -17.80 -4.80
CA PHE A 390 7.65 -16.38 -4.43
C PHE A 390 7.80 -16.18 -2.92
N ALA A 391 7.10 -16.99 -2.11
CA ALA A 391 7.20 -16.95 -0.66
C ALA A 391 8.60 -17.34 -0.17
N ALA A 392 9.28 -18.32 -0.81
CA ALA A 392 10.66 -18.68 -0.50
C ALA A 392 11.64 -17.56 -0.84
N GLU A 393 11.48 -16.92 -2.00
CA GLU A 393 12.29 -15.75 -2.41
C GLU A 393 12.14 -14.60 -1.40
N MET A 394 10.91 -14.24 -1.04
CA MET A 394 10.66 -13.22 -0.02
C MET A 394 11.22 -13.63 1.35
N SER A 395 11.08 -14.91 1.74
CA SER A 395 11.64 -15.42 2.99
C SER A 395 13.17 -15.28 3.04
N ALA A 396 13.86 -15.57 1.94
CA ALA A 396 15.31 -15.40 1.84
C ALA A 396 15.72 -13.94 2.04
N GLN A 397 15.00 -12.98 1.44
CA GLN A 397 15.24 -11.55 1.66
C GLN A 397 15.00 -11.14 3.13
N LEU A 398 13.93 -11.66 3.74
CA LEU A 398 13.65 -11.40 5.15
C LEU A 398 14.69 -12.06 6.08
N ASP A 399 15.12 -13.29 5.79
CA ASP A 399 16.15 -13.97 6.58
C ASP A 399 17.49 -13.20 6.53
N ALA A 400 17.88 -12.68 5.36
CA ALA A 400 19.05 -11.81 5.23
C ALA A 400 18.91 -10.52 6.06
N ALA A 401 17.71 -9.92 6.07
CA ALA A 401 17.44 -8.72 6.85
C ALA A 401 17.43 -9.01 8.37
N PHE A 402 16.85 -10.14 8.80
CA PHE A 402 16.90 -10.58 10.20
C PHE A 402 18.33 -10.83 10.69
N ALA A 403 19.17 -11.41 9.83
CA ALA A 403 20.57 -11.75 10.18
C ALA A 403 21.42 -10.52 10.54
N VAL A 404 21.13 -9.36 9.96
CA VAL A 404 21.85 -8.09 10.23
C VAL A 404 21.11 -7.16 11.20
N SER A 405 20.01 -7.63 11.77
CA SER A 405 19.17 -6.87 12.70
C SER A 405 19.49 -7.20 14.15
N GLN A 406 19.22 -6.25 15.03
CA GLN A 406 19.36 -6.46 16.48
C GLN A 406 18.13 -7.17 17.03
N GLU A 407 18.30 -8.37 17.60
CA GLU A 407 17.24 -9.05 18.32
C GLU A 407 16.97 -8.37 19.67
N ILE A 408 15.71 -8.10 19.95
CA ILE A 408 15.26 -7.50 21.21
C ILE A 408 14.85 -8.62 22.17
N THR A 409 15.65 -8.81 23.22
CA THR A 409 15.43 -9.86 24.24
C THR A 409 14.67 -9.36 25.47
N ALA A 410 14.62 -8.06 25.68
CA ALA A 410 13.90 -7.43 26.79
C ALA A 410 13.16 -6.17 26.31
N ALA A 411 11.98 -5.94 26.84
CA ALA A 411 11.21 -4.75 26.50
C ALA A 411 11.95 -3.47 26.98
N PRO A 412 12.15 -2.49 26.10
CA PRO A 412 12.86 -1.25 26.46
C PRO A 412 12.09 -0.37 27.45
N VAL A 413 10.77 -0.59 27.60
CA VAL A 413 9.91 0.08 28.56
C VAL A 413 9.58 -0.90 29.68
N ARG A 414 10.22 -0.74 30.84
CA ARG A 414 9.98 -1.60 32.03
C ARG A 414 8.51 -1.52 32.48
N PRO A 415 7.92 -2.65 32.92
CA PRO A 415 6.60 -2.64 33.54
C PRO A 415 6.64 -1.80 34.82
N GLY A 416 5.85 -0.72 34.87
CA GLY A 416 5.74 0.19 35.99
C GLY A 416 4.73 1.30 35.71
N LEU A 417 4.48 2.16 36.72
CA LEU A 417 3.50 3.24 36.61
C LEU A 417 3.76 4.15 35.38
N ARG A 418 5.03 4.45 35.08
CA ARG A 418 5.44 5.22 33.91
C ARG A 418 5.10 4.50 32.59
N GLY A 419 5.34 3.20 32.50
CA GLY A 419 5.00 2.41 31.31
C GLY A 419 3.48 2.28 31.14
N TRP A 420 2.72 2.18 32.22
CA TRP A 420 1.27 2.18 32.21
C TRP A 420 0.72 3.54 31.74
N LEU A 421 1.23 4.66 32.27
CA LEU A 421 0.87 6.01 31.86
C LEU A 421 1.21 6.27 30.39
N MET A 422 2.39 5.85 29.92
CA MET A 422 2.80 5.97 28.52
C MET A 422 1.86 5.19 27.60
N ARG A 423 1.51 3.93 27.95
CA ARG A 423 0.53 3.12 27.20
C ARG A 423 -0.84 3.81 27.14
N GLY A 424 -1.31 4.35 28.27
CA GLY A 424 -2.54 5.11 28.36
C GLY A 424 -2.52 6.35 27.50
N PHE A 425 -1.42 7.10 27.55
CA PHE A 425 -1.23 8.31 26.73
C PHE A 425 -1.20 8.02 25.23
N VAL A 426 -0.41 7.04 24.80
CA VAL A 426 -0.34 6.63 23.38
C VAL A 426 -1.71 6.13 22.88
N ALA A 427 -2.41 5.31 23.67
CA ALA A 427 -3.76 4.85 23.33
C ALA A 427 -4.76 6.02 23.30
N TRP A 428 -4.63 7.00 24.20
CA TRP A 428 -5.46 8.19 24.23
C TRP A 428 -5.21 9.07 23.00
N VAL A 429 -3.95 9.36 22.66
CA VAL A 429 -3.58 10.14 21.45
C VAL A 429 -4.12 9.45 20.20
N ALA A 430 -3.92 8.14 20.06
CA ALA A 430 -4.45 7.36 18.94
C ALA A 430 -5.99 7.46 18.86
N ASN A 431 -6.70 7.32 20.02
CA ASN A 431 -8.15 7.43 20.07
C ASN A 431 -8.65 8.86 19.76
N VAL A 432 -7.99 9.90 20.26
CA VAL A 432 -8.35 11.30 19.97
C VAL A 432 -8.16 11.57 18.47
N TYR A 433 -7.03 11.16 17.90
CA TYR A 433 -6.77 11.31 16.48
C TYR A 433 -7.80 10.57 15.61
N LEU A 434 -8.13 9.32 15.94
CA LEU A 434 -9.12 8.52 15.22
C LEU A 434 -10.53 9.12 15.31
N ARG A 435 -10.92 9.65 16.50
CA ARG A 435 -12.20 10.36 16.68
C ARG A 435 -12.23 11.66 15.88
N ALA A 436 -11.16 12.46 15.89
CA ALA A 436 -11.04 13.66 15.08
C ALA A 436 -11.13 13.35 13.58
N ALA A 437 -10.68 12.16 13.15
CA ALA A 437 -10.79 11.67 11.79
C ALA A 437 -12.18 11.07 11.46
N GLY A 438 -13.14 11.14 12.39
CA GLY A 438 -14.52 10.62 12.18
C GLY A 438 -14.65 9.10 12.29
N ILE A 439 -13.72 8.43 12.97
CA ILE A 439 -13.79 6.99 13.20
C ILE A 439 -14.33 6.76 14.62
N THR A 440 -15.59 6.31 14.68
CA THR A 440 -16.23 5.87 15.93
C THR A 440 -16.09 4.35 16.04
N GLY A 441 -15.24 3.87 16.94
CA GLY A 441 -15.05 2.44 17.21
C GLY A 441 -13.83 2.20 18.11
N ARG A 442 -13.82 1.06 18.86
CA ARG A 442 -12.64 0.64 19.65
C ARG A 442 -11.64 -0.03 18.72
N TYR A 443 -10.47 0.57 18.56
CA TYR A 443 -9.30 0.01 17.86
C TYR A 443 -8.61 -1.09 18.67
#